data_c1edfe031473bdba13eb442978d98b02
#
_entry.id   c1edfe031473bdba13eb442978d98b02
#
_cell.length_a   1.000
_cell.length_b   1.000
_cell.length_c   1.000
_cell.angle_alpha   90.00
_cell.angle_beta   90.00
_cell.angle_gamma   90.00
#
_symmetry.space_group_name_H-M   'P 1'
#
loop_
_entity.id
_entity.type
_entity.pdbx_description
1 polymer ?
#
loop_
_entity_poly.entity_id
_entity_poly.type
_entity_poly.pdbx_seq_one_letter_code
_entity_poly.pdbx_strand_id
1 'polypeptide(L)'
;MSGLDWNTFLAILRAGLWEQELRLPSEPDAAGWERLLALSRSQAVMGLILKGIAQLPAEQQPPEEIRPVLRTMEEAFARANARYARVQGGLLSLLTDAGLHPVVQKGSEAAKYYADPSARQVGDIDIFLPDGEFQRARALFPDARIASDGAVVLVQDKVTIELHPRYYDIHRPARRLPAPGSPCGEILLLTAHIFKHVIGHGLGCKQLCDMAVSLARLEGKYDKKALRAALQYAGLMRWHRLLCSLLVADFGLDPACCLTGFQPVDPERLRRIVRESGHFSHHAKTKAATAGAFLRRLPFSLSYCPRETLATVRELALGNLLTRGK
;
A
#
# COMPACT_ATOMS: atom_id res chain seq x y z
N MET A 1 -28.94 -14.21 11.29
CA MET A 1 -28.34 -12.85 11.45
C MET A 1 -27.17 -12.74 10.47
N SER A 2 -27.44 -12.26 9.23
CA SER A 2 -26.43 -12.12 8.17
C SER A 2 -25.68 -10.81 8.37
N GLY A 3 -24.72 -10.81 9.29
CA GLY A 3 -23.79 -9.71 9.37
C GLY A 3 -22.86 -9.70 8.15
N LEU A 4 -22.61 -8.56 7.52
CA LEU A 4 -21.62 -8.43 6.45
C LEU A 4 -20.30 -9.05 6.94
N ASP A 5 -19.89 -10.12 6.29
CA ASP A 5 -18.66 -10.83 6.61
C ASP A 5 -17.49 -10.31 5.76
N TRP A 6 -16.29 -10.74 6.09
CA TRP A 6 -15.09 -10.40 5.37
C TRP A 6 -15.13 -10.84 3.89
N ASN A 7 -15.83 -11.92 3.58
CA ASN A 7 -15.93 -12.44 2.22
C ASN A 7 -16.80 -11.54 1.34
N THR A 8 -17.91 -11.02 1.86
CA THR A 8 -18.75 -10.03 1.18
C THR A 8 -17.98 -8.73 0.94
N PHE A 9 -17.22 -8.24 1.93
CA PHE A 9 -16.35 -7.09 1.74
C PHE A 9 -15.32 -7.33 0.62
N LEU A 10 -14.65 -8.48 0.60
CA LEU A 10 -13.70 -8.83 -0.47
C LEU A 10 -14.36 -8.99 -1.82
N ALA A 11 -15.59 -9.52 -1.88
CA ALA A 11 -16.34 -9.65 -3.14
C ALA A 11 -16.61 -8.27 -3.76
N ILE A 12 -17.12 -7.32 -2.96
CA ILE A 12 -17.37 -5.94 -3.40
C ILE A 12 -16.05 -5.24 -3.77
N LEU A 13 -14.99 -5.43 -2.99
CA LEU A 13 -13.66 -4.88 -3.28
C LEU A 13 -13.11 -5.39 -4.62
N ARG A 14 -13.22 -6.70 -4.89
CA ARG A 14 -12.79 -7.29 -6.17
C ARG A 14 -13.61 -6.77 -7.34
N ALA A 15 -14.92 -6.65 -7.19
CA ALA A 15 -15.79 -6.10 -8.21
C ALA A 15 -15.37 -4.67 -8.58
N GLY A 16 -15.02 -3.82 -7.60
CA GLY A 16 -14.52 -2.48 -7.86
C GLY A 16 -13.07 -2.43 -8.37
N LEU A 17 -12.23 -3.40 -7.98
CA LEU A 17 -10.82 -3.46 -8.41
C LEU A 17 -10.68 -3.86 -9.88
N TRP A 18 -11.53 -4.81 -10.34
CA TRP A 18 -11.47 -5.39 -11.67
C TRP A 18 -12.62 -4.96 -12.58
N GLU A 19 -13.51 -4.07 -12.08
CA GLU A 19 -14.72 -3.58 -12.79
C GLU A 19 -15.58 -4.73 -13.31
N GLN A 20 -15.86 -5.70 -12.43
CA GLN A 20 -16.64 -6.90 -12.75
C GLN A 20 -18.03 -6.84 -12.11
N GLU A 21 -19.05 -7.27 -12.86
CA GLU A 21 -20.38 -7.44 -12.32
C GLU A 21 -20.35 -8.35 -11.09
N LEU A 22 -21.17 -8.02 -10.11
CA LEU A 22 -21.25 -8.74 -8.85
C LEU A 22 -22.72 -8.95 -8.47
N ARG A 23 -23.05 -10.17 -8.10
CA ARG A 23 -24.29 -10.48 -7.38
C ARG A 23 -23.95 -11.10 -6.04
N LEU A 24 -24.44 -10.49 -4.96
CA LEU A 24 -24.23 -10.99 -3.61
C LEU A 24 -25.15 -12.18 -3.33
N PRO A 25 -24.73 -13.16 -2.52
CA PRO A 25 -25.59 -14.27 -2.11
C PRO A 25 -26.80 -13.82 -1.30
N SER A 26 -26.68 -12.74 -0.55
CA SER A 26 -27.75 -12.09 0.21
C SER A 26 -27.51 -10.59 0.29
N GLU A 27 -28.58 -9.82 0.35
CA GLU A 27 -28.52 -8.36 0.51
C GLU A 27 -28.05 -8.02 1.93
N PRO A 28 -27.09 -7.09 2.08
CA PRO A 28 -26.74 -6.56 3.41
C PRO A 28 -27.92 -5.78 4.00
N ASP A 29 -28.19 -5.97 5.29
CA ASP A 29 -29.06 -5.09 6.05
C ASP A 29 -28.39 -3.71 6.29
N ALA A 30 -29.12 -2.74 6.83
CA ALA A 30 -28.59 -1.39 7.10
C ALA A 30 -27.28 -1.44 7.93
N ALA A 31 -27.25 -2.28 8.97
CA ALA A 31 -26.07 -2.49 9.78
C ALA A 31 -24.91 -3.14 9.01
N GLY A 32 -25.21 -3.98 7.99
CA GLY A 32 -24.24 -4.54 7.06
C GLY A 32 -23.57 -3.46 6.20
N TRP A 33 -24.35 -2.55 5.65
CA TRP A 33 -23.83 -1.42 4.88
C TRP A 33 -22.94 -0.51 5.74
N GLU A 34 -23.35 -0.18 6.96
CA GLU A 34 -22.53 0.60 7.88
C GLU A 34 -21.20 -0.08 8.18
N ARG A 35 -21.18 -1.40 8.42
CA ARG A 35 -19.95 -2.19 8.62
C ARG A 35 -19.06 -2.20 7.37
N LEU A 36 -19.64 -2.32 6.16
CA LEU A 36 -18.91 -2.23 4.90
C LEU A 36 -18.17 -0.89 4.80
N LEU A 37 -18.86 0.21 5.08
CA LEU A 37 -18.29 1.55 5.03
C LEU A 37 -17.22 1.77 6.11
N ALA A 38 -17.38 1.20 7.31
CA ALA A 38 -16.37 1.22 8.35
C ALA A 38 -15.11 0.43 7.95
N LEU A 39 -15.28 -0.77 7.39
CA LEU A 39 -14.19 -1.59 6.87
C LEU A 39 -13.46 -0.88 5.72
N SER A 40 -14.18 -0.29 4.77
CA SER A 40 -13.58 0.41 3.63
C SER A 40 -12.70 1.58 4.06
N ARG A 41 -13.10 2.31 5.11
CA ARG A 41 -12.26 3.35 5.73
C ARG A 41 -11.04 2.76 6.41
N SER A 42 -11.22 1.74 7.25
CA SER A 42 -10.11 1.13 7.99
C SER A 42 -9.07 0.45 7.09
N GLN A 43 -9.50 -0.05 5.92
CA GLN A 43 -8.66 -0.71 4.92
C GLN A 43 -8.14 0.25 3.82
N ALA A 44 -8.55 1.52 3.88
CA ALA A 44 -8.20 2.58 2.91
C ALA A 44 -8.53 2.23 1.45
N VAL A 45 -9.74 1.67 1.21
CA VAL A 45 -10.21 1.24 -0.11
C VAL A 45 -11.58 1.80 -0.47
N MET A 46 -11.94 2.95 0.10
CA MET A 46 -13.27 3.55 -0.07
C MET A 46 -13.68 3.70 -1.54
N GLY A 47 -12.81 4.27 -2.40
CA GLY A 47 -13.14 4.47 -3.80
C GLY A 47 -13.39 3.16 -4.55
N LEU A 48 -12.62 2.10 -4.23
CA LEU A 48 -12.85 0.77 -4.81
C LEU A 48 -14.17 0.15 -4.33
N ILE A 49 -14.52 0.34 -3.06
CA ILE A 49 -15.81 -0.14 -2.54
C ILE A 49 -16.98 0.60 -3.21
N LEU A 50 -16.88 1.92 -3.42
CA LEU A 50 -17.89 2.68 -4.15
C LEU A 50 -18.04 2.16 -5.59
N LYS A 51 -16.93 1.88 -6.29
CA LYS A 51 -16.93 1.24 -7.61
C LYS A 51 -17.56 -0.16 -7.58
N GLY A 52 -17.25 -0.95 -6.57
CA GLY A 52 -17.80 -2.30 -6.41
C GLY A 52 -19.32 -2.30 -6.11
N ILE A 53 -19.78 -1.33 -5.32
CA ILE A 53 -21.22 -1.11 -5.09
C ILE A 53 -21.94 -0.80 -6.42
N ALA A 54 -21.33 0.01 -7.28
CA ALA A 54 -21.88 0.34 -8.59
C ALA A 54 -22.01 -0.88 -9.54
N GLN A 55 -21.27 -1.97 -9.28
CA GLN A 55 -21.37 -3.23 -10.03
C GLN A 55 -22.51 -4.17 -9.55
N LEU A 56 -23.17 -3.82 -8.45
CA LEU A 56 -24.31 -4.59 -7.94
C LEU A 56 -25.56 -4.34 -8.80
N PRO A 57 -26.43 -5.34 -9.00
CA PRO A 57 -27.70 -5.14 -9.70
C PRO A 57 -28.63 -4.20 -8.89
N ALA A 58 -29.61 -3.62 -9.57
CA ALA A 58 -30.49 -2.59 -9.00
C ALA A 58 -31.17 -3.01 -7.69
N GLU A 59 -31.59 -4.26 -7.59
CA GLU A 59 -32.22 -4.83 -6.41
C GLU A 59 -31.29 -5.01 -5.21
N GLN A 60 -29.97 -5.00 -5.42
CA GLN A 60 -28.95 -5.14 -4.36
C GLN A 60 -28.22 -3.82 -4.07
N GLN A 61 -28.68 -2.72 -4.64
CA GLN A 61 -28.12 -1.39 -4.36
C GLN A 61 -28.43 -0.97 -2.91
N PRO A 62 -27.57 -0.13 -2.30
CA PRO A 62 -27.81 0.39 -0.95
C PRO A 62 -29.19 1.05 -0.81
N PRO A 63 -29.87 0.85 0.33
CA PRO A 63 -31.17 1.46 0.59
C PRO A 63 -31.08 3.00 0.63
N GLU A 64 -32.23 3.66 0.48
CA GLU A 64 -32.34 5.12 0.40
C GLU A 64 -31.62 5.85 1.55
N GLU A 65 -31.67 5.30 2.75
CA GLU A 65 -31.09 5.87 3.96
C GLU A 65 -29.55 5.95 3.92
N ILE A 66 -28.91 5.04 3.17
CA ILE A 66 -27.45 4.96 3.04
C ILE A 66 -26.91 5.84 1.90
N ARG A 67 -27.71 6.10 0.87
CA ARG A 67 -27.28 6.86 -0.32
C ARG A 67 -26.73 8.27 -0.03
N PRO A 68 -27.31 9.08 0.89
CA PRO A 68 -26.72 10.38 1.25
C PRO A 68 -25.32 10.24 1.86
N VAL A 69 -25.10 9.20 2.68
CA VAL A 69 -23.77 8.92 3.27
C VAL A 69 -22.76 8.58 2.19
N LEU A 70 -23.13 7.74 1.21
CA LEU A 70 -22.27 7.39 0.08
C LEU A 70 -21.90 8.63 -0.74
N ARG A 71 -22.86 9.48 -1.09
CA ARG A 71 -22.60 10.74 -1.80
C ARG A 71 -21.63 11.66 -1.07
N THR A 72 -21.83 11.84 0.24
CA THR A 72 -20.91 12.64 1.07
C THR A 72 -19.49 12.05 1.05
N MET A 73 -19.36 10.73 1.06
CA MET A 73 -18.07 10.05 0.97
C MET A 73 -17.41 10.20 -0.40
N GLU A 74 -18.18 10.06 -1.49
CA GLU A 74 -17.69 10.29 -2.86
C GLU A 74 -17.15 11.70 -3.04
N GLU A 75 -17.88 12.72 -2.60
CA GLU A 75 -17.45 14.12 -2.66
C GLU A 75 -16.19 14.37 -1.82
N ALA A 76 -16.14 13.83 -0.59
CA ALA A 76 -14.97 13.96 0.27
C ALA A 76 -13.73 13.29 -0.36
N PHE A 77 -13.93 12.14 -0.97
CA PHE A 77 -12.90 11.37 -1.67
C PHE A 77 -12.38 12.14 -2.90
N ALA A 78 -13.28 12.65 -3.74
CA ALA A 78 -12.93 13.46 -4.90
C ALA A 78 -12.14 14.73 -4.51
N ARG A 79 -12.58 15.43 -3.45
CA ARG A 79 -11.85 16.59 -2.91
C ARG A 79 -10.46 16.22 -2.40
N ALA A 80 -10.30 15.06 -1.75
CA ALA A 80 -9.00 14.59 -1.28
C ALA A 80 -8.05 14.28 -2.44
N ASN A 81 -8.55 13.59 -3.48
CA ASN A 81 -7.77 13.28 -4.68
C ASN A 81 -7.35 14.55 -5.45
N ALA A 82 -8.26 15.52 -5.63
CA ALA A 82 -7.94 16.78 -6.28
C ALA A 82 -6.87 17.58 -5.52
N ARG A 83 -6.97 17.63 -4.18
CA ARG A 83 -5.96 18.24 -3.33
C ARG A 83 -4.60 17.56 -3.45
N TYR A 84 -4.58 16.24 -3.39
CA TYR A 84 -3.37 15.43 -3.54
C TYR A 84 -2.68 15.71 -4.88
N ALA A 85 -3.44 15.66 -5.98
CA ALA A 85 -2.91 15.91 -7.33
C ALA A 85 -2.30 17.30 -7.46
N ARG A 86 -2.96 18.33 -6.91
CA ARG A 86 -2.44 19.69 -6.89
C ARG A 86 -1.13 19.82 -6.12
N VAL A 87 -1.06 19.23 -4.91
CA VAL A 87 0.14 19.27 -4.08
C VAL A 87 1.29 18.52 -4.75
N GLN A 88 1.03 17.33 -5.30
CA GLN A 88 2.04 16.56 -6.02
C GLN A 88 2.54 17.29 -7.25
N GLY A 89 1.65 17.85 -8.07
CA GLY A 89 2.03 18.62 -9.25
C GLY A 89 2.91 19.82 -8.91
N GLY A 90 2.53 20.61 -7.91
CA GLY A 90 3.32 21.75 -7.42
C GLY A 90 4.70 21.34 -6.88
N LEU A 91 4.77 20.24 -6.13
CA LEU A 91 6.03 19.71 -5.63
C LEU A 91 6.95 19.26 -6.77
N LEU A 92 6.43 18.51 -7.76
CA LEU A 92 7.22 18.03 -8.88
C LEU A 92 7.75 19.20 -9.72
N SER A 93 6.92 20.24 -9.98
CA SER A 93 7.39 21.45 -10.66
C SER A 93 8.51 22.13 -9.86
N LEU A 94 8.33 22.36 -8.56
CA LEU A 94 9.35 22.98 -7.70
C LEU A 94 10.69 22.24 -7.77
N LEU A 95 10.67 20.90 -7.68
CA LEU A 95 11.88 20.10 -7.72
C LEU A 95 12.53 20.12 -9.11
N THR A 96 11.74 20.04 -10.17
CA THR A 96 12.23 20.08 -11.56
C THR A 96 12.81 21.44 -11.90
N ASP A 97 12.17 22.54 -11.50
CA ASP A 97 12.66 23.90 -11.71
C ASP A 97 13.97 24.17 -10.97
N ALA A 98 14.19 23.46 -9.86
CA ALA A 98 15.47 23.44 -9.13
C ALA A 98 16.56 22.57 -9.82
N GLY A 99 16.28 21.99 -10.98
CA GLY A 99 17.19 21.12 -11.72
C GLY A 99 17.42 19.78 -11.03
N LEU A 100 16.37 19.24 -10.40
CA LEU A 100 16.34 17.92 -9.76
C LEU A 100 15.51 16.96 -10.60
N HIS A 101 15.76 15.65 -10.45
CA HIS A 101 15.08 14.58 -11.19
C HIS A 101 14.26 13.70 -10.21
N PRO A 102 13.11 14.20 -9.71
CA PRO A 102 12.29 13.47 -8.75
C PRO A 102 11.68 12.22 -9.40
N VAL A 103 11.74 11.10 -8.69
CA VAL A 103 11.07 9.86 -9.09
C VAL A 103 9.95 9.58 -8.10
N VAL A 104 8.72 9.65 -8.58
CA VAL A 104 7.54 9.32 -7.76
C VAL A 104 7.58 7.83 -7.44
N GLN A 105 7.29 7.48 -6.19
CA GLN A 105 7.25 6.10 -5.73
C GLN A 105 5.83 5.71 -5.33
N LYS A 106 5.55 4.39 -5.33
CA LYS A 106 4.33 3.82 -4.73
C LYS A 106 3.04 4.53 -5.19
N GLY A 107 2.36 5.16 -4.29
CA GLY A 107 1.13 5.97 -4.36
C GLY A 107 0.55 6.21 -5.76
N SER A 108 0.85 7.37 -6.33
CA SER A 108 0.36 7.76 -7.65
C SER A 108 0.96 6.94 -8.80
N GLU A 109 2.14 6.35 -8.61
CA GLU A 109 2.68 5.41 -9.61
C GLU A 109 1.80 4.16 -9.70
N ALA A 110 1.43 3.55 -8.56
CA ALA A 110 0.53 2.40 -8.54
C ALA A 110 -0.87 2.77 -9.08
N ALA A 111 -1.33 4.01 -8.88
CA ALA A 111 -2.63 4.47 -9.37
C ALA A 111 -2.78 4.34 -10.89
N LYS A 112 -1.70 4.47 -11.67
CA LYS A 112 -1.70 4.33 -13.14
C LYS A 112 -2.19 2.97 -13.62
N TYR A 113 -2.11 1.95 -12.78
CA TYR A 113 -2.47 0.57 -13.12
C TYR A 113 -3.92 0.23 -12.85
N TYR A 114 -4.64 1.10 -12.12
CA TYR A 114 -6.09 0.95 -11.93
C TYR A 114 -6.83 1.30 -13.21
N ALA A 115 -7.98 0.67 -13.44
CA ALA A 115 -8.86 1.01 -14.55
C ALA A 115 -9.34 2.48 -14.43
N ASP A 116 -9.69 2.89 -13.21
CA ASP A 116 -9.93 4.28 -12.84
C ASP A 116 -8.91 4.70 -11.75
N PRO A 117 -7.85 5.44 -12.10
CA PRO A 117 -6.87 5.91 -11.12
C PRO A 117 -7.48 6.73 -9.98
N SER A 118 -8.62 7.39 -10.21
CA SER A 118 -9.31 8.18 -9.19
C SER A 118 -9.96 7.33 -8.11
N ALA A 119 -10.22 6.05 -8.35
CA ALA A 119 -10.78 5.12 -7.36
C ALA A 119 -9.74 4.69 -6.31
N ARG A 120 -8.44 4.89 -6.57
CA ARG A 120 -7.42 4.60 -5.58
C ARG A 120 -7.38 5.66 -4.50
N GLN A 121 -7.47 5.24 -3.23
CA GLN A 121 -7.38 6.17 -2.10
C GLN A 121 -5.96 6.76 -1.99
N VAL A 122 -5.86 8.09 -2.04
CA VAL A 122 -4.60 8.81 -1.84
C VAL A 122 -4.08 8.69 -0.41
N GLY A 123 -2.79 8.93 -0.22
CA GLY A 123 -2.10 8.90 1.08
C GLY A 123 -1.02 9.96 1.12
N ASP A 124 0.18 9.54 1.47
CA ASP A 124 1.43 10.30 1.38
C ASP A 124 1.94 10.41 -0.07
N ILE A 125 2.75 11.42 -0.32
CA ILE A 125 3.51 11.61 -1.58
C ILE A 125 4.93 11.17 -1.29
N ASP A 126 5.33 10.03 -1.86
CA ASP A 126 6.67 9.49 -1.76
C ASP A 126 7.51 9.88 -2.99
N ILE A 127 8.62 10.58 -2.79
CA ILE A 127 9.52 11.00 -3.87
C ILE A 127 10.93 10.50 -3.55
N PHE A 128 11.50 9.71 -4.45
CA PHE A 128 12.91 9.38 -4.44
C PHE A 128 13.72 10.42 -5.24
N LEU A 129 14.87 10.78 -4.72
CA LEU A 129 15.83 11.65 -5.38
C LEU A 129 17.15 10.91 -5.55
N PRO A 130 17.70 10.84 -6.78
CA PRO A 130 18.97 10.17 -7.05
C PRO A 130 20.15 10.75 -6.23
N ASP A 131 21.26 10.02 -6.21
CA ASP A 131 22.46 10.37 -5.48
C ASP A 131 22.92 11.81 -5.78
N GLY A 132 23.23 12.56 -4.72
CA GLY A 132 23.62 13.97 -4.79
C GLY A 132 22.45 14.95 -4.87
N GLU A 133 21.30 14.57 -5.38
CA GLU A 133 20.13 15.44 -5.50
C GLU A 133 19.32 15.53 -4.20
N PHE A 134 19.31 14.48 -3.39
CA PHE A 134 18.59 14.45 -2.13
C PHE A 134 19.00 15.58 -1.19
N GLN A 135 20.31 15.88 -1.06
CA GLN A 135 20.77 16.96 -0.20
C GLN A 135 20.39 18.35 -0.74
N ARG A 136 20.38 18.50 -2.07
CA ARG A 136 19.92 19.74 -2.72
C ARG A 136 18.41 19.91 -2.50
N ALA A 137 17.61 18.87 -2.67
CA ALA A 137 16.17 18.90 -2.37
C ALA A 137 15.89 19.20 -0.90
N ARG A 138 16.64 18.59 0.03
CA ARG A 138 16.52 18.86 1.45
C ARG A 138 16.77 20.33 1.79
N ALA A 139 17.71 20.99 1.12
CA ALA A 139 17.99 22.40 1.32
C ALA A 139 16.84 23.34 0.92
N LEU A 140 15.92 22.88 0.06
CA LEU A 140 14.70 23.63 -0.28
C LEU A 140 13.67 23.62 0.86
N PHE A 141 13.79 22.71 1.83
CA PHE A 141 12.87 22.52 2.95
C PHE A 141 13.59 22.53 4.30
N PRO A 142 14.16 23.66 4.73
CA PRO A 142 15.03 23.73 5.92
C PRO A 142 14.29 23.36 7.22
N ASP A 143 12.99 23.64 7.30
CA ASP A 143 12.16 23.38 8.48
C ASP A 143 11.52 21.98 8.48
N ALA A 144 11.78 21.16 7.46
CA ALA A 144 11.19 19.83 7.36
C ALA A 144 11.79 18.88 8.40
N ARG A 145 10.95 18.01 8.95
CA ARG A 145 11.38 16.98 9.90
C ARG A 145 12.18 15.89 9.19
N ILE A 146 13.21 15.38 9.82
CA ILE A 146 13.93 14.19 9.36
C ILE A 146 13.40 12.97 10.09
N ALA A 147 12.95 11.96 9.35
CA ALA A 147 12.50 10.68 9.88
C ALA A 147 13.69 9.79 10.26
N SER A 148 13.45 8.71 11.01
CA SER A 148 14.49 7.79 11.49
C SER A 148 15.22 7.05 10.37
N ASP A 149 14.60 6.86 9.22
CA ASP A 149 15.16 6.26 8.01
C ASP A 149 15.92 7.27 7.12
N GLY A 150 15.96 8.54 7.54
CA GLY A 150 16.62 9.66 6.85
C GLY A 150 15.73 10.38 5.85
N ALA A 151 14.46 10.00 5.68
CA ALA A 151 13.55 10.72 4.82
C ALA A 151 13.25 12.13 5.34
N VAL A 152 13.10 13.10 4.42
CA VAL A 152 12.61 14.45 4.73
C VAL A 152 11.10 14.43 4.68
N VAL A 153 10.45 14.79 5.79
CA VAL A 153 8.99 14.75 5.94
C VAL A 153 8.45 16.14 6.15
N LEU A 154 7.52 16.55 5.29
CA LEU A 154 6.80 17.81 5.42
C LEU A 154 5.31 17.61 5.16
N VAL A 155 4.49 18.59 5.51
CA VAL A 155 3.05 18.57 5.29
C VAL A 155 2.65 19.84 4.54
N GLN A 156 1.98 19.67 3.41
CA GLN A 156 1.42 20.76 2.64
C GLN A 156 -0.05 20.50 2.36
N ASP A 157 -0.94 21.45 2.63
CA ASP A 157 -2.38 21.30 2.43
C ASP A 157 -2.96 19.99 3.03
N LYS A 158 -2.49 19.60 4.21
CA LYS A 158 -2.88 18.34 4.89
C LYS A 158 -2.45 17.06 4.12
N VAL A 159 -1.54 17.17 3.17
CA VAL A 159 -0.90 16.03 2.48
C VAL A 159 0.50 15.87 3.03
N THR A 160 0.83 14.67 3.49
CA THR A 160 2.20 14.32 3.91
C THR A 160 3.06 14.07 2.67
N ILE A 161 4.25 14.64 2.66
CA ILE A 161 5.26 14.47 1.62
C ILE A 161 6.49 13.86 2.27
N GLU A 162 7.03 12.81 1.65
CA GLU A 162 8.24 12.13 2.08
C GLU A 162 9.26 12.13 0.93
N LEU A 163 10.39 12.83 1.12
CA LEU A 163 11.51 12.76 0.19
C LEU A 163 12.48 11.70 0.68
N HIS A 164 12.75 10.72 -0.15
CA HIS A 164 13.56 9.55 0.21
C HIS A 164 14.95 9.61 -0.40
N PRO A 165 16.02 9.34 0.40
CA PRO A 165 17.39 9.21 -0.11
C PRO A 165 17.65 7.87 -0.80
N ARG A 166 16.72 6.90 -0.68
CA ARG A 166 16.82 5.56 -1.27
C ARG A 166 15.54 5.19 -1.98
N TYR A 167 15.66 4.59 -3.17
CA TYR A 167 14.49 4.10 -3.90
C TYR A 167 13.90 2.87 -3.21
N TYR A 168 14.74 1.94 -2.79
CA TYR A 168 14.30 0.73 -2.10
C TYR A 168 14.55 0.85 -0.60
N ASP A 169 13.54 0.56 0.19
CA ASP A 169 13.67 0.35 1.63
C ASP A 169 14.11 -1.10 1.91
N ILE A 170 15.30 -1.45 1.43
CA ILE A 170 15.93 -2.77 1.54
C ILE A 170 17.36 -2.60 2.04
N HIS A 171 17.80 -3.45 2.98
CA HIS A 171 19.14 -3.44 3.54
C HIS A 171 20.16 -4.20 2.66
N ARG A 172 20.18 -3.85 1.37
CA ARG A 172 21.08 -4.42 0.36
C ARG A 172 21.65 -3.34 -0.54
N PRO A 173 22.87 -3.52 -1.05
CA PRO A 173 23.46 -2.59 -2.01
C PRO A 173 22.59 -2.43 -3.25
N ALA A 174 22.20 -1.19 -3.58
CA ALA A 174 21.29 -0.86 -4.68
C ALA A 174 21.82 -1.31 -6.05
N ARG A 175 23.15 -1.35 -6.26
CA ARG A 175 23.80 -1.71 -7.54
C ARG A 175 23.40 -3.06 -8.15
N ARG A 176 22.79 -3.94 -7.37
CA ARG A 176 22.29 -5.26 -7.80
C ARG A 176 20.76 -5.34 -7.86
N LEU A 177 20.09 -4.23 -7.61
CA LEU A 177 18.64 -4.13 -7.67
C LEU A 177 18.24 -3.58 -9.03
N PRO A 178 17.01 -3.82 -9.50
CA PRO A 178 16.51 -3.22 -10.73
C PRO A 178 16.57 -1.69 -10.70
N ALA A 179 16.64 -1.06 -11.87
CA ALA A 179 16.63 0.40 -11.95
C ALA A 179 15.34 0.98 -11.35
N PRO A 180 15.42 2.12 -10.62
CA PRO A 180 14.24 2.87 -10.18
C PRO A 180 13.27 3.14 -11.34
N GLY A 181 11.95 3.00 -11.08
CA GLY A 181 10.91 3.22 -12.10
C GLY A 181 10.80 2.14 -13.17
N SER A 182 11.68 1.13 -13.20
CA SER A 182 11.50 -0.02 -14.10
C SER A 182 10.38 -0.95 -13.60
N PRO A 183 9.69 -1.70 -14.48
CA PRO A 183 8.64 -2.63 -14.07
C PRO A 183 9.09 -3.65 -13.00
N CYS A 184 10.28 -4.22 -13.13
CA CYS A 184 10.87 -5.05 -12.08
C CYS A 184 11.10 -4.27 -10.78
N GLY A 185 11.55 -3.04 -10.91
CA GLY A 185 11.81 -2.14 -9.78
C GLY A 185 10.54 -1.80 -9.02
N GLU A 186 9.47 -1.50 -9.70
CA GLU A 186 8.17 -1.19 -9.08
C GLU A 186 7.61 -2.40 -8.31
N ILE A 187 7.65 -3.60 -8.89
CA ILE A 187 7.18 -4.82 -8.21
C ILE A 187 8.04 -5.12 -6.98
N LEU A 188 9.37 -4.98 -7.08
CA LEU A 188 10.27 -5.17 -5.95
C LEU A 188 10.04 -4.13 -4.85
N LEU A 189 9.86 -2.86 -5.24
CA LEU A 189 9.55 -1.75 -4.32
C LEU A 189 8.27 -2.03 -3.54
N LEU A 190 7.17 -2.35 -4.23
CA LEU A 190 5.90 -2.68 -3.58
C LEU A 190 6.02 -3.91 -2.68
N THR A 191 6.73 -4.96 -3.12
CA THR A 191 6.97 -6.17 -2.31
C THR A 191 7.68 -5.84 -1.00
N ALA A 192 8.73 -5.02 -1.05
CA ALA A 192 9.49 -4.60 0.12
C ALA A 192 8.66 -3.67 1.03
N HIS A 193 7.98 -2.71 0.44
CA HIS A 193 7.15 -1.75 1.15
C HIS A 193 6.01 -2.44 1.92
N ILE A 194 5.29 -3.37 1.29
CA ILE A 194 4.23 -4.15 1.95
C ILE A 194 4.81 -4.95 3.13
N PHE A 195 6.01 -5.51 2.98
CA PHE A 195 6.68 -6.21 4.07
C PHE A 195 6.99 -5.29 5.27
N LYS A 196 7.47 -4.07 5.01
CA LYS A 196 7.72 -3.07 6.07
C LYS A 196 6.44 -2.69 6.82
N HIS A 197 5.32 -2.56 6.09
CA HIS A 197 4.01 -2.35 6.72
C HIS A 197 3.63 -3.49 7.65
N VAL A 198 3.80 -4.74 7.22
CA VAL A 198 3.51 -5.92 8.05
C VAL A 198 4.32 -5.91 9.34
N ILE A 199 5.61 -5.60 9.27
CA ILE A 199 6.45 -5.53 10.48
C ILE A 199 6.03 -4.36 11.38
N GLY A 200 5.90 -3.16 10.80
CA GLY A 200 5.75 -1.90 11.56
C GLY A 200 4.32 -1.58 11.93
N HIS A 201 3.58 -1.01 11.02
CA HIS A 201 2.33 -0.30 11.30
C HIS A 201 1.06 -1.10 11.00
N GLY A 202 1.17 -2.29 10.42
CA GLY A 202 0.02 -3.06 9.94
C GLY A 202 -0.19 -2.87 8.44
N LEU A 203 -0.96 -3.79 7.86
CA LEU A 203 -1.22 -3.87 6.43
C LEU A 203 -2.71 -3.75 6.17
N GLY A 204 -3.10 -2.84 5.28
CA GLY A 204 -4.46 -2.70 4.77
C GLY A 204 -4.62 -3.22 3.34
N CYS A 205 -5.86 -3.33 2.89
CA CYS A 205 -6.17 -3.78 1.53
C CYS A 205 -5.65 -2.84 0.44
N LYS A 206 -5.46 -1.55 0.73
CA LYS A 206 -4.96 -0.57 -0.25
C LYS A 206 -3.64 -1.02 -0.89
N GLN A 207 -2.63 -1.37 -0.09
CA GLN A 207 -1.33 -1.80 -0.60
C GLN A 207 -1.41 -3.14 -1.34
N LEU A 208 -2.34 -4.01 -0.94
CA LEU A 208 -2.59 -5.29 -1.62
C LEU A 208 -3.25 -5.08 -2.98
N CYS A 209 -4.20 -4.13 -3.09
CA CYS A 209 -4.78 -3.72 -4.37
C CYS A 209 -3.71 -3.12 -5.29
N ASP A 210 -2.86 -2.20 -4.77
CA ASP A 210 -1.74 -1.64 -5.54
C ASP A 210 -0.87 -2.74 -6.14
N MET A 211 -0.49 -3.74 -5.33
CA MET A 211 0.33 -4.86 -5.80
C MET A 211 -0.40 -5.74 -6.81
N ALA A 212 -1.69 -6.02 -6.61
CA ALA A 212 -2.48 -6.86 -7.53
C ALA A 212 -2.59 -6.22 -8.91
N VAL A 213 -2.97 -4.93 -8.99
CA VAL A 213 -3.08 -4.23 -10.28
C VAL A 213 -1.73 -4.04 -10.95
N SER A 214 -0.65 -3.76 -10.18
CA SER A 214 0.70 -3.64 -10.73
C SER A 214 1.16 -4.95 -11.35
N LEU A 215 1.00 -6.10 -10.68
CA LEU A 215 1.33 -7.41 -11.24
C LEU A 215 0.55 -7.70 -12.51
N ALA A 216 -0.76 -7.42 -12.53
CA ALA A 216 -1.62 -7.67 -13.68
C ALA A 216 -1.26 -6.76 -14.87
N ARG A 217 -1.04 -5.47 -14.66
CA ARG A 217 -0.77 -4.50 -15.74
C ARG A 217 0.65 -4.52 -16.25
N LEU A 218 1.58 -5.00 -15.44
CA LEU A 218 2.99 -5.17 -15.82
C LEU A 218 3.29 -6.57 -16.36
N GLU A 219 2.33 -7.50 -16.36
CA GLU A 219 2.53 -8.83 -16.95
C GLU A 219 3.01 -8.70 -18.42
N GLY A 220 4.05 -9.46 -18.75
CA GLY A 220 4.69 -9.39 -20.07
C GLY A 220 5.59 -8.17 -20.31
N LYS A 221 5.67 -7.18 -19.40
CA LYS A 221 6.49 -5.97 -19.52
C LYS A 221 7.83 -6.06 -18.79
N TYR A 222 8.12 -7.18 -18.13
CA TYR A 222 9.38 -7.41 -17.42
C TYR A 222 9.82 -8.87 -17.53
N ASP A 223 11.11 -9.10 -17.33
CA ASP A 223 11.65 -10.44 -17.25
C ASP A 223 11.41 -11.05 -15.86
N LYS A 224 10.57 -12.10 -15.80
CA LYS A 224 10.27 -12.82 -14.55
C LYS A 224 11.52 -13.50 -13.94
N LYS A 225 12.55 -13.83 -14.74
CA LYS A 225 13.81 -14.37 -14.23
C LYS A 225 14.61 -13.27 -13.52
N ALA A 226 14.67 -12.07 -14.11
CA ALA A 226 15.32 -10.92 -13.50
C ALA A 226 14.64 -10.52 -12.18
N LEU A 227 13.31 -10.47 -12.15
CA LEU A 227 12.56 -10.21 -10.90
C LEU A 227 12.83 -11.29 -9.84
N ARG A 228 12.84 -12.58 -10.23
CA ARG A 228 13.20 -13.68 -9.32
C ARG A 228 14.58 -13.50 -8.71
N ALA A 229 15.57 -13.17 -9.53
CA ALA A 229 16.95 -12.94 -9.07
C ALA A 229 17.02 -11.75 -8.10
N ALA A 230 16.31 -10.67 -8.38
CA ALA A 230 16.24 -9.49 -7.52
C ALA A 230 15.57 -9.82 -6.16
N LEU A 231 14.45 -10.55 -6.16
CA LEU A 231 13.77 -11.02 -4.95
C LEU A 231 14.63 -11.98 -4.11
N GLN A 232 15.37 -12.87 -4.76
CA GLN A 232 16.34 -13.76 -4.09
C GLN A 232 17.47 -12.96 -3.45
N TYR A 233 18.06 -12.03 -4.20
CA TYR A 233 19.12 -11.16 -3.70
C TYR A 233 18.64 -10.29 -2.51
N ALA A 234 17.44 -9.74 -2.58
CA ALA A 234 16.81 -8.99 -1.50
C ALA A 234 16.39 -9.86 -0.30
N GLY A 235 16.32 -11.19 -0.46
CA GLY A 235 15.83 -12.10 0.58
C GLY A 235 14.30 -12.07 0.75
N LEU A 236 13.58 -11.59 -0.27
CA LEU A 236 12.12 -11.40 -0.25
C LEU A 236 11.34 -12.50 -1.00
N MET A 237 12.00 -13.52 -1.52
CA MET A 237 11.37 -14.54 -2.38
C MET A 237 10.24 -15.30 -1.68
N ARG A 238 10.44 -15.72 -0.42
CA ARG A 238 9.41 -16.43 0.36
C ARG A 238 8.22 -15.53 0.68
N TRP A 239 8.51 -14.29 1.02
CA TRP A 239 7.51 -13.26 1.27
C TRP A 239 6.68 -12.94 0.01
N HIS A 240 7.33 -12.70 -1.12
CA HIS A 240 6.66 -12.44 -2.40
C HIS A 240 5.72 -13.59 -2.79
N ARG A 241 6.14 -14.85 -2.59
CA ARG A 241 5.29 -16.02 -2.82
C ARG A 241 4.04 -16.02 -1.93
N LEU A 242 4.19 -15.73 -0.64
CA LEU A 242 3.06 -15.64 0.28
C LEU A 242 2.12 -14.50 -0.10
N LEU A 243 2.68 -13.34 -0.45
CA LEU A 243 1.93 -12.17 -0.91
C LEU A 243 1.10 -12.52 -2.15
N CYS A 244 1.72 -13.09 -3.19
CA CYS A 244 1.01 -13.56 -4.39
C CYS A 244 -0.08 -14.58 -4.05
N SER A 245 0.15 -15.48 -3.10
CA SER A 245 -0.87 -16.45 -2.67
C SER A 245 -2.11 -15.78 -2.08
N LEU A 246 -1.92 -14.74 -1.28
CA LEU A 246 -3.03 -13.94 -0.76
C LEU A 246 -3.75 -13.17 -1.88
N LEU A 247 -2.99 -12.57 -2.81
CA LEU A 247 -3.57 -11.80 -3.92
C LEU A 247 -4.41 -12.67 -4.85
N VAL A 248 -3.95 -13.89 -5.15
CA VAL A 248 -4.71 -14.86 -5.94
C VAL A 248 -5.96 -15.30 -5.20
N ALA A 249 -5.84 -15.68 -3.92
CA ALA A 249 -6.98 -16.22 -3.16
C ALA A 249 -8.04 -15.17 -2.84
N ASP A 250 -7.64 -13.96 -2.41
CA ASP A 250 -8.52 -12.97 -1.82
C ASP A 250 -8.82 -11.78 -2.73
N PHE A 251 -7.91 -11.41 -3.65
CA PHE A 251 -8.03 -10.22 -4.50
C PHE A 251 -8.31 -10.55 -5.98
N GLY A 252 -8.41 -11.83 -6.35
CA GLY A 252 -8.74 -12.24 -7.70
C GLY A 252 -7.64 -12.00 -8.73
N LEU A 253 -6.37 -11.95 -8.30
CA LEU A 253 -5.23 -11.88 -9.22
C LEU A 253 -5.12 -13.19 -10.01
N ASP A 254 -4.98 -13.09 -11.33
CA ASP A 254 -4.67 -14.26 -12.16
C ASP A 254 -3.30 -14.86 -11.76
N PRO A 255 -3.22 -16.16 -11.43
CA PRO A 255 -1.96 -16.82 -11.13
C PRO A 255 -0.88 -16.68 -12.23
N ALA A 256 -1.28 -16.48 -13.48
CA ALA A 256 -0.37 -16.24 -14.61
C ALA A 256 0.48 -14.96 -14.42
N CYS A 257 -0.04 -13.97 -13.68
CA CYS A 257 0.68 -12.73 -13.33
C CYS A 257 1.78 -12.95 -12.29
N CYS A 258 1.83 -14.11 -11.63
CA CYS A 258 2.87 -14.46 -10.68
C CYS A 258 4.15 -14.94 -11.39
N LEU A 259 5.22 -15.17 -10.64
CA LEU A 259 6.48 -15.70 -11.18
C LEU A 259 6.28 -17.08 -11.81
N THR A 260 6.98 -17.38 -12.88
CA THR A 260 6.97 -18.69 -13.54
C THR A 260 7.18 -19.83 -12.53
N GLY A 261 6.34 -20.87 -12.58
CA GLY A 261 6.36 -21.96 -11.61
C GLY A 261 5.83 -21.57 -10.23
N PHE A 262 4.97 -20.57 -10.15
CA PHE A 262 4.28 -20.19 -8.91
C PHE A 262 3.46 -21.38 -8.37
N GLN A 263 3.68 -21.67 -7.10
CA GLN A 263 2.89 -22.63 -6.33
C GLN A 263 2.36 -21.89 -5.10
N PRO A 264 1.05 -21.79 -4.90
CA PRO A 264 0.49 -21.09 -3.76
C PRO A 264 0.88 -21.75 -2.43
N VAL A 265 0.92 -20.96 -1.39
CA VAL A 265 1.07 -21.39 0.00
C VAL A 265 -0.11 -20.84 0.80
N ASP A 266 -0.40 -21.45 1.96
CA ASP A 266 -1.49 -21.00 2.81
C ASP A 266 -1.29 -19.54 3.28
N PRO A 267 -2.18 -18.60 2.89
CA PRO A 267 -2.08 -17.20 3.25
C PRO A 267 -2.76 -16.84 4.59
N GLU A 268 -3.32 -17.79 5.33
CA GLU A 268 -4.22 -17.52 6.47
C GLU A 268 -3.58 -16.61 7.54
N ARG A 269 -2.30 -16.81 7.85
CA ARG A 269 -1.62 -15.94 8.83
C ARG A 269 -1.52 -14.49 8.34
N LEU A 270 -1.23 -14.28 7.05
CA LEU A 270 -1.18 -12.94 6.45
C LEU A 270 -2.58 -12.33 6.37
N ARG A 271 -3.59 -13.11 5.97
CA ARG A 271 -5.00 -12.70 5.94
C ARG A 271 -5.46 -12.21 7.31
N ARG A 272 -5.12 -12.92 8.38
CA ARG A 272 -5.42 -12.52 9.76
C ARG A 272 -4.77 -11.18 10.11
N ILE A 273 -3.49 -10.99 9.76
CA ILE A 273 -2.80 -9.72 9.98
C ILE A 273 -3.51 -8.57 9.27
N VAL A 274 -3.94 -8.75 8.01
CA VAL A 274 -4.68 -7.73 7.24
C VAL A 274 -6.02 -7.38 7.92
N ARG A 275 -6.78 -8.40 8.30
CA ARG A 275 -8.10 -8.21 8.96
C ARG A 275 -7.98 -7.47 10.30
N GLU A 276 -6.98 -7.82 11.11
CA GLU A 276 -6.80 -7.26 12.46
C GLU A 276 -6.13 -5.89 12.46
N SER A 277 -5.28 -5.58 11.48
CA SER A 277 -4.48 -4.36 11.50
C SER A 277 -5.20 -3.16 10.88
N GLY A 278 -5.86 -3.36 9.75
CA GLY A 278 -6.26 -2.24 8.91
C GLY A 278 -5.07 -1.41 8.42
N HIS A 279 -5.34 -0.34 7.71
CA HIS A 279 -4.34 0.59 7.23
C HIS A 279 -3.75 1.42 8.39
N PHE A 280 -2.43 1.44 8.53
CA PHE A 280 -1.69 2.13 9.61
C PHE A 280 -2.12 1.72 11.03
N SER A 281 -2.45 0.46 11.27
CA SER A 281 -2.94 0.00 12.58
C SER A 281 -4.04 0.91 13.15
N HIS A 282 -5.06 1.17 12.36
CA HIS A 282 -6.16 2.10 12.65
C HIS A 282 -6.73 1.93 14.07
N HIS A 283 -6.49 0.77 14.69
CA HIS A 283 -6.91 0.44 16.04
C HIS A 283 -5.84 0.68 17.11
N ALA A 284 -4.59 0.97 16.74
CA ALA A 284 -3.51 1.19 17.72
C ALA A 284 -3.49 2.66 18.18
N LYS A 285 -4.16 2.94 19.29
CA LYS A 285 -4.30 4.30 19.85
C LYS A 285 -3.07 4.76 20.66
N THR A 286 -2.10 3.90 20.96
CA THR A 286 -0.95 4.24 21.81
C THR A 286 0.36 3.64 21.29
N LYS A 287 1.51 4.29 21.63
CA LYS A 287 2.86 3.76 21.32
C LYS A 287 3.08 2.35 21.88
N ALA A 288 2.54 2.04 23.06
CA ALA A 288 2.64 0.72 23.69
C ALA A 288 1.86 -0.34 22.88
N ALA A 289 0.67 -0.02 22.38
CA ALA A 289 -0.12 -0.92 21.53
C ALA A 289 0.59 -1.23 20.22
N THR A 290 1.26 -0.22 19.62
CA THR A 290 2.06 -0.38 18.40
C THR A 290 3.27 -1.29 18.64
N ALA A 291 4.00 -1.09 19.75
CA ALA A 291 5.13 -1.94 20.14
C ALA A 291 4.70 -3.38 20.41
N GLY A 292 3.58 -3.58 21.09
CA GLY A 292 3.01 -4.92 21.34
C GLY A 292 2.58 -5.62 20.04
N ALA A 293 2.01 -4.89 19.07
CA ALA A 293 1.65 -5.42 17.76
C ALA A 293 2.91 -5.82 16.96
N PHE A 294 3.95 -4.99 16.99
CA PHE A 294 5.25 -5.28 16.38
C PHE A 294 5.85 -6.59 16.94
N LEU A 295 5.93 -6.73 18.26
CA LEU A 295 6.48 -7.94 18.89
C LEU A 295 5.69 -9.21 18.53
N ARG A 296 4.36 -9.14 18.47
CA ARG A 296 3.53 -10.28 18.02
C ARG A 296 3.78 -10.70 16.58
N ARG A 297 4.14 -9.75 15.69
CA ARG A 297 4.41 -10.03 14.26
C ARG A 297 5.85 -10.49 14.01
N LEU A 298 6.76 -10.26 14.95
CA LEU A 298 8.18 -10.55 14.78
C LEU A 298 8.47 -12.02 14.39
N PRO A 299 7.87 -13.05 15.04
CA PRO A 299 8.08 -14.45 14.64
C PRO A 299 7.61 -14.74 13.21
N PHE A 300 6.49 -14.12 12.79
CA PHE A 300 6.00 -14.22 11.42
C PHE A 300 7.00 -13.60 10.44
N SER A 301 7.43 -12.37 10.69
CA SER A 301 8.36 -11.64 9.81
C SER A 301 9.70 -12.35 9.69
N LEU A 302 10.25 -12.88 10.80
CA LEU A 302 11.48 -13.66 10.81
C LEU A 302 11.36 -14.95 9.98
N SER A 303 10.21 -15.60 9.94
CA SER A 303 10.00 -16.82 9.16
C SER A 303 10.04 -16.58 7.64
N TYR A 304 9.69 -15.38 7.17
CA TYR A 304 9.64 -15.03 5.75
C TYR A 304 10.86 -14.22 5.27
N CYS A 305 11.29 -13.22 6.03
CA CYS A 305 12.38 -12.31 5.67
C CYS A 305 13.30 -12.04 6.87
N PRO A 306 14.07 -13.03 7.35
CA PRO A 306 14.84 -12.91 8.60
C PRO A 306 15.84 -11.75 8.56
N ARG A 307 16.53 -11.54 7.43
CA ARG A 307 17.54 -10.47 7.30
C ARG A 307 16.93 -9.09 7.37
N GLU A 308 15.88 -8.83 6.59
CA GLU A 308 15.20 -7.53 6.60
C GLU A 308 14.53 -7.26 7.95
N THR A 309 13.98 -8.30 8.59
CA THR A 309 13.41 -8.18 9.92
C THR A 309 14.46 -7.79 10.96
N LEU A 310 15.61 -8.46 10.99
CA LEU A 310 16.70 -8.14 11.92
C LEU A 310 17.28 -6.74 11.66
N ALA A 311 17.41 -6.35 10.40
CA ALA A 311 17.89 -5.02 10.04
C ALA A 311 16.92 -3.92 10.50
N THR A 312 15.60 -4.12 10.30
CA THR A 312 14.55 -3.20 10.79
C THR A 312 14.55 -3.12 12.32
N VAL A 313 14.69 -4.25 13.03
CA VAL A 313 14.82 -4.26 14.50
C VAL A 313 16.01 -3.44 14.95
N ARG A 314 17.17 -3.61 14.29
CA ARG A 314 18.40 -2.87 14.59
C ARG A 314 18.21 -1.35 14.36
N GLU A 315 17.61 -0.95 13.25
CA GLU A 315 17.31 0.47 12.98
C GLU A 315 16.42 1.09 14.06
N LEU A 316 15.35 0.40 14.44
CA LEU A 316 14.47 0.86 15.50
C LEU A 316 15.16 0.95 16.86
N ALA A 317 16.03 -0.01 17.18
CA ALA A 317 16.81 0.02 18.41
C ALA A 317 17.81 1.19 18.43
N LEU A 318 18.55 1.43 17.35
CA LEU A 318 19.50 2.52 17.20
C LEU A 318 18.80 3.89 17.16
N GLY A 319 17.68 4.00 16.44
CA GLY A 319 16.86 5.22 16.38
C GLY A 319 16.33 5.63 17.76
N ASN A 320 15.89 4.67 18.57
CA ASN A 320 15.45 4.92 19.94
C ASN A 320 16.60 5.33 20.90
N LEU A 321 17.82 4.87 20.66
CA LEU A 321 19.01 5.29 21.44
C LEU A 321 19.41 6.74 21.11
N LEU A 322 19.35 7.13 19.83
CA LEU A 322 19.70 8.47 19.39
C LEU A 322 18.66 9.54 19.77
N THR A 323 17.40 9.15 19.95
CA THR A 323 16.32 10.06 20.37
C THR A 323 16.19 10.21 21.89
N ARG A 324 16.77 9.31 22.69
CA ARG A 324 16.82 9.42 24.17
C ARG A 324 17.96 10.27 24.70
N GLY A 325 18.88 10.69 23.84
CA GLY A 325 20.02 11.50 24.16
C GLY A 325 19.86 13.01 23.83
N LYS A 326 18.64 13.44 23.56
CA LYS A 326 18.26 14.86 23.39
C LYS A 326 17.07 15.12 24.37
#